data_165a2637dd9593edeffedc9944770eeb
#
_entry.id   165a2637dd9593edeffedc9944770eeb
#
_cell.length_a   1.000
_cell.length_b   1.000
_cell.length_c   1.000
_cell.angle_alpha   90.00
_cell.angle_beta   90.00
_cell.angle_gamma   90.00
#
_symmetry.space_group_name_H-M   'P 1'
#
loop_
_entity.id
_entity.type
_entity.pdbx_description
1 polymer ?
#
loop_
_entity_poly.entity_id
_entity_poly.type
_entity_poly.pdbx_seq_one_letter_code
_entity_poly.pdbx_strand_id
1 'polypeptide(L)'
;TRPEFIDEGASYTMDTITYNLDSKKARIKGVATQEGEGYIQGVRVKKMPDNTINIANGRYTTCDAENPHFYMAMTKSKTIPGKKSVFGPTYLVMEDVPIYFLGLPFGFFPISNTRKSGFLIPSYGEETIKGFFLRDGGYYFTIKDYADVAVTGGFYTMGSWEADVASRYVKRYKYRGSFDINFSKDIIGEKGDADYINKNNFRVTWSHQQDAKFRPNSTFSASVNFSTSGYNKYAAQNMNDYLSSQTNSSISYSHTWSKVSLSMNLQHSQNSQDSSVQLSFPNIVLNVSRINPFQRKNPVGKQRWYEKISLQYTGTFGNSVSTKEKDLFTEKMFKGMRSGINHQIPIQTSFNLLKYININPSINYQERWYFQKIEKEWDPVAKQVVDSDTTWGFYRLYNYSMSVSATTKIYGTYLF
;
A
#
# COMPACT_ATOMS: atom_id res chain seq x y z
N THR A 1 -25.13 47.21 -1.60
CA THR A 1 -25.01 45.80 -2.01
C THR A 1 -24.34 45.76 -3.37
N ARG A 2 -23.25 45.01 -3.52
CA ARG A 2 -22.60 44.78 -4.81
C ARG A 2 -23.56 44.02 -5.72
N PRO A 3 -23.69 44.31 -7.01
CA PRO A 3 -24.51 43.57 -7.94
C PRO A 3 -24.00 42.15 -8.10
N GLU A 4 -24.91 41.17 -8.15
CA GLU A 4 -24.66 39.78 -8.37
C GLU A 4 -25.19 39.39 -9.74
N PHE A 5 -24.38 38.65 -10.51
CA PHE A 5 -24.73 38.10 -11.80
C PHE A 5 -24.60 36.57 -11.77
N ILE A 6 -25.68 35.89 -12.07
CA ILE A 6 -25.72 34.41 -12.12
C ILE A 6 -25.75 33.96 -13.57
N ASP A 7 -24.81 33.11 -13.97
CA ASP A 7 -24.71 32.54 -15.29
C ASP A 7 -24.28 31.06 -15.22
N GLU A 8 -25.06 30.18 -15.83
CA GLU A 8 -24.85 28.73 -15.85
C GLU A 8 -24.55 28.08 -14.46
N GLY A 9 -25.15 28.65 -13.40
CA GLY A 9 -25.00 28.15 -12.02
C GLY A 9 -23.78 28.70 -11.26
N ALA A 10 -22.98 29.57 -11.87
CA ALA A 10 -21.91 30.31 -11.19
C ALA A 10 -22.39 31.71 -10.80
N SER A 11 -22.13 32.12 -9.55
CA SER A 11 -22.42 33.44 -9.04
C SER A 11 -21.17 34.32 -9.10
N TYR A 12 -21.33 35.53 -9.62
CA TYR A 12 -20.28 36.53 -9.77
C TYR A 12 -20.70 37.78 -9.04
N THR A 13 -19.99 38.10 -7.97
CA THR A 13 -20.17 39.40 -7.30
C THR A 13 -19.23 40.41 -7.92
N MET A 14 -19.72 41.60 -8.26
CA MET A 14 -18.96 42.61 -9.00
C MET A 14 -19.29 44.06 -8.61
N ASP A 15 -18.40 44.98 -8.94
CA ASP A 15 -18.67 46.42 -8.76
C ASP A 15 -19.49 47.00 -9.92
N THR A 16 -19.07 46.73 -11.16
CA THR A 16 -19.78 47.19 -12.38
C THR A 16 -19.68 46.19 -13.51
N ILE A 17 -20.75 46.06 -14.26
CA ILE A 17 -20.81 45.24 -15.51
C ILE A 17 -21.31 46.09 -16.68
N THR A 18 -20.66 45.99 -17.82
CA THR A 18 -21.13 46.51 -19.11
C THR A 18 -21.22 45.33 -20.08
N TYR A 19 -22.42 45.00 -20.50
CA TYR A 19 -22.68 43.87 -21.44
C TYR A 19 -23.16 44.41 -22.79
N ASN A 20 -22.51 43.95 -23.85
CA ASN A 20 -22.93 44.27 -25.20
C ASN A 20 -23.75 43.08 -25.76
N LEU A 21 -25.02 43.33 -26.04
CA LEU A 21 -25.99 42.29 -26.48
C LEU A 21 -25.68 41.73 -27.86
N ASP A 22 -25.14 42.53 -28.78
CA ASP A 22 -24.82 42.08 -30.15
C ASP A 22 -23.58 41.21 -30.18
N SER A 23 -22.50 41.66 -29.54
CA SER A 23 -21.21 40.93 -29.53
C SER A 23 -21.09 39.91 -28.40
N LYS A 24 -22.09 39.81 -27.52
CA LYS A 24 -22.11 38.93 -26.31
C LYS A 24 -20.84 39.03 -25.46
N LYS A 25 -20.21 40.22 -25.42
CA LYS A 25 -19.00 40.47 -24.60
C LYS A 25 -19.38 41.30 -23.37
N ALA A 26 -18.82 40.89 -22.23
CA ALA A 26 -18.92 41.69 -20.96
C ALA A 26 -17.57 42.29 -20.57
N ARG A 27 -17.62 43.50 -20.07
CA ARG A 27 -16.51 44.12 -19.28
C ARG A 27 -16.98 44.28 -17.84
N ILE A 28 -16.18 43.77 -16.93
CA ILE A 28 -16.54 43.68 -15.53
C ILE A 28 -15.39 44.25 -14.72
N LYS A 29 -15.71 45.05 -13.69
CA LYS A 29 -14.73 45.57 -12.71
C LYS A 29 -15.02 45.01 -11.33
N GLY A 30 -13.97 44.65 -10.59
CA GLY A 30 -14.07 44.19 -9.23
C GLY A 30 -14.80 42.83 -9.08
N VAL A 31 -14.47 41.83 -9.90
CA VAL A 31 -15.10 40.50 -9.84
C VAL A 31 -14.48 39.67 -8.73
N ALA A 32 -15.33 39.03 -7.93
CA ALA A 32 -15.00 37.89 -7.10
C ALA A 32 -15.91 36.70 -7.47
N THR A 33 -15.33 35.56 -7.74
CA THR A 33 -16.05 34.32 -8.05
C THR A 33 -15.35 33.12 -7.42
N GLN A 34 -16.13 32.14 -7.01
CA GLN A 34 -15.62 30.86 -6.57
C GLN A 34 -15.54 29.91 -7.77
N GLU A 35 -14.39 29.30 -7.97
CA GLU A 35 -14.13 28.31 -9.02
C GLU A 35 -13.49 27.07 -8.40
N GLY A 36 -14.28 26.01 -8.23
CA GLY A 36 -13.87 24.81 -7.48
C GLY A 36 -13.66 25.12 -5.99
N GLU A 37 -12.51 24.77 -5.45
CA GLU A 37 -12.13 25.03 -4.05
C GLU A 37 -11.43 26.40 -3.86
N GLY A 38 -11.27 27.18 -4.92
CA GLY A 38 -10.56 28.45 -4.87
C GLY A 38 -11.40 29.64 -5.28
N TYR A 39 -10.92 30.83 -4.92
CA TYR A 39 -11.54 32.13 -5.23
C TYR A 39 -10.67 32.89 -6.22
N ILE A 40 -11.28 33.37 -7.30
CA ILE A 40 -10.64 34.22 -8.28
C ILE A 40 -11.19 35.63 -8.11
N GLN A 41 -10.30 36.58 -7.84
CA GLN A 41 -10.62 38.01 -7.79
C GLN A 41 -9.94 38.73 -8.96
N GLY A 42 -10.64 39.57 -9.67
CA GLY A 42 -10.10 40.30 -10.81
C GLY A 42 -10.44 41.75 -10.80
N VAL A 43 -9.42 42.63 -10.95
CA VAL A 43 -9.64 44.09 -11.04
C VAL A 43 -10.31 44.45 -12.35
N ARG A 44 -9.88 43.87 -13.47
CA ARG A 44 -10.46 44.09 -14.80
C ARG A 44 -10.69 42.75 -15.47
N VAL A 45 -11.94 42.45 -15.77
CA VAL A 45 -12.36 41.17 -16.34
C VAL A 45 -13.14 41.40 -17.61
N LYS A 46 -12.89 40.52 -18.62
CA LYS A 46 -13.58 40.52 -19.89
C LYS A 46 -14.09 39.12 -20.16
N LYS A 47 -15.42 38.95 -20.25
CA LYS A 47 -16.06 37.72 -20.69
C LYS A 47 -16.21 37.76 -22.22
N MET A 48 -15.86 36.68 -22.88
CA MET A 48 -15.94 36.49 -24.32
C MET A 48 -17.19 35.68 -24.70
N PRO A 49 -17.63 35.69 -25.98
CA PRO A 49 -18.79 34.93 -26.42
C PRO A 49 -18.66 33.41 -26.26
N ASP A 50 -17.45 32.90 -26.21
CA ASP A 50 -17.12 31.48 -25.98
C ASP A 50 -17.03 31.13 -24.47
N ASN A 51 -17.61 31.97 -23.63
CA ASN A 51 -17.56 31.88 -22.16
C ASN A 51 -16.15 31.96 -21.55
N THR A 52 -15.10 32.21 -22.34
CA THR A 52 -13.78 32.43 -21.76
C THR A 52 -13.72 33.76 -21.01
N ILE A 53 -13.03 33.77 -19.88
CA ILE A 53 -12.85 34.92 -18.98
C ILE A 53 -11.39 35.33 -19.01
N ASN A 54 -11.12 36.54 -19.46
CA ASN A 54 -9.78 37.12 -19.42
C ASN A 54 -9.71 38.10 -18.25
N ILE A 55 -8.71 37.94 -17.40
CA ILE A 55 -8.51 38.74 -16.18
C ILE A 55 -7.17 39.44 -16.29
N ALA A 56 -7.17 40.71 -15.96
CA ALA A 56 -5.96 41.50 -15.78
C ALA A 56 -5.86 41.92 -14.30
N ASN A 57 -4.67 41.78 -13.73
CA ASN A 57 -4.38 41.96 -12.32
C ASN A 57 -5.32 41.14 -11.44
N GLY A 58 -5.26 39.82 -11.61
CA GLY A 58 -6.05 38.85 -10.88
C GLY A 58 -5.34 38.36 -9.62
N ARG A 59 -6.13 37.84 -8.68
CA ARG A 59 -5.67 37.15 -7.47
C ARG A 59 -6.37 35.79 -7.44
N TYR A 60 -5.63 34.74 -7.13
CA TYR A 60 -6.18 33.40 -6.84
C TYR A 60 -5.81 33.00 -5.44
N THR A 61 -6.77 32.55 -4.66
CA THR A 61 -6.59 32.12 -3.28
C THR A 61 -7.53 30.98 -2.94
N THR A 62 -7.18 30.19 -1.95
CA THR A 62 -8.08 29.24 -1.29
C THR A 62 -8.65 29.77 0.03
N CYS A 63 -8.27 31.00 0.40
CA CYS A 63 -8.81 31.70 1.56
C CYS A 63 -10.16 32.34 1.21
N ASP A 64 -11.17 32.14 2.03
CA ASP A 64 -12.54 32.67 1.88
C ASP A 64 -12.73 34.11 2.39
N ALA A 65 -11.69 34.68 2.98
CA ALA A 65 -11.72 36.03 3.47
C ALA A 65 -11.82 37.08 2.33
N GLU A 66 -12.55 38.18 2.53
CA GLU A 66 -12.66 39.27 1.56
C GLU A 66 -11.29 39.88 1.23
N ASN A 67 -10.40 39.97 2.22
CA ASN A 67 -8.98 40.24 2.06
C ASN A 67 -8.19 38.97 2.45
N PRO A 68 -7.78 38.16 1.48
CA PRO A 68 -7.11 36.91 1.78
C PRO A 68 -5.70 37.11 2.32
N HIS A 69 -5.32 36.37 3.34
CA HIS A 69 -3.99 36.41 3.96
C HIS A 69 -2.88 35.96 3.00
N PHE A 70 -3.22 35.13 2.03
CA PHE A 70 -2.29 34.74 0.97
C PHE A 70 -3.02 34.59 -0.36
N TYR A 71 -2.34 34.95 -1.44
CA TYR A 71 -2.85 34.80 -2.78
C TYR A 71 -1.74 34.75 -3.83
N MET A 72 -2.03 34.13 -4.94
CA MET A 72 -1.20 34.20 -6.14
C MET A 72 -1.62 35.45 -6.94
N ALA A 73 -0.76 36.46 -6.99
CA ALA A 73 -0.97 37.61 -7.84
C ALA A 73 -0.64 37.29 -9.29
N MET A 74 -1.57 37.54 -10.21
CA MET A 74 -1.44 37.23 -11.64
C MET A 74 -1.53 38.51 -12.45
N THR A 75 -0.58 38.78 -13.32
CA THR A 75 -0.62 39.93 -14.22
C THR A 75 -1.72 39.80 -15.25
N LYS A 76 -1.86 38.61 -15.84
CA LYS A 76 -2.90 38.26 -16.81
C LYS A 76 -3.30 36.79 -16.64
N SER A 77 -4.58 36.49 -16.75
CA SER A 77 -5.05 35.11 -16.84
C SER A 77 -6.18 34.96 -17.84
N LYS A 78 -6.30 33.74 -18.41
CA LYS A 78 -7.39 33.32 -19.27
C LYS A 78 -8.00 32.06 -18.66
N THR A 79 -9.21 32.19 -18.19
CA THR A 79 -10.00 31.09 -17.62
C THR A 79 -10.96 30.54 -18.63
N ILE A 80 -10.93 29.23 -18.85
CA ILE A 80 -11.90 28.47 -19.63
C ILE A 80 -12.73 27.70 -18.60
N PRO A 81 -13.99 28.12 -18.33
CA PRO A 81 -14.83 27.54 -17.31
C PRO A 81 -14.94 26.02 -17.46
N GLY A 82 -14.87 25.29 -16.34
CA GLY A 82 -14.92 23.83 -16.31
C GLY A 82 -13.72 23.09 -16.92
N LYS A 83 -12.70 23.83 -17.42
CA LYS A 83 -11.48 23.22 -18.01
C LYS A 83 -10.22 23.62 -17.28
N LYS A 84 -9.78 24.85 -17.45
CA LYS A 84 -8.51 25.36 -16.90
C LYS A 84 -8.45 26.87 -16.85
N SER A 85 -7.66 27.42 -15.93
CA SER A 85 -7.20 28.81 -15.96
C SER A 85 -5.69 28.82 -16.30
N VAL A 86 -5.32 29.55 -17.33
CA VAL A 86 -3.92 29.78 -17.74
C VAL A 86 -3.54 31.17 -17.33
N PHE A 87 -2.39 31.35 -16.71
CA PHE A 87 -1.92 32.66 -16.25
C PHE A 87 -0.49 32.94 -16.72
N GLY A 88 -0.22 34.24 -16.92
CA GLY A 88 1.10 34.77 -17.22
C GLY A 88 1.92 34.93 -15.94
N PRO A 89 2.91 35.85 -15.92
CA PRO A 89 3.75 36.04 -14.76
C PRO A 89 2.94 36.20 -13.48
N THR A 90 3.28 35.40 -12.47
CA THR A 90 2.61 35.35 -11.18
C THR A 90 3.60 35.21 -10.06
N TYR A 91 3.25 35.69 -8.87
CA TYR A 91 4.04 35.56 -7.65
C TYR A 91 3.12 35.38 -6.45
N LEU A 92 3.65 34.76 -5.41
CA LEU A 92 2.94 34.57 -4.15
C LEU A 92 2.99 35.87 -3.34
N VAL A 93 1.87 36.25 -2.73
CA VAL A 93 1.77 37.34 -1.73
C VAL A 93 1.25 36.72 -0.44
N MET A 94 1.91 36.97 0.65
CA MET A 94 1.52 36.57 2.00
C MET A 94 1.48 37.80 2.91
N GLU A 95 0.37 38.00 3.60
CA GLU A 95 0.16 39.15 4.46
C GLU A 95 0.61 40.49 3.79
N ASP A 96 0.17 40.65 2.52
CA ASP A 96 0.51 41.79 1.66
C ASP A 96 2.01 41.92 1.29
N VAL A 97 2.87 40.99 1.68
CA VAL A 97 4.28 40.97 1.31
C VAL A 97 4.48 40.13 0.05
N PRO A 98 4.95 40.69 -1.07
CA PRO A 98 5.19 39.94 -2.29
C PRO A 98 6.48 39.10 -2.23
N ILE A 99 6.36 37.82 -2.52
CA ILE A 99 7.47 36.86 -2.50
C ILE A 99 7.88 36.58 -3.95
N TYR A 100 8.68 37.44 -4.54
CA TYR A 100 9.04 37.37 -5.97
C TYR A 100 9.90 36.17 -6.35
N PHE A 101 10.71 35.63 -5.46
CA PHE A 101 11.55 34.46 -5.76
C PHE A 101 10.75 33.17 -5.96
N LEU A 102 9.49 33.11 -5.51
CA LEU A 102 8.52 32.05 -5.82
C LEU A 102 7.66 32.40 -7.03
N GLY A 103 8.09 33.35 -7.84
CA GLY A 103 7.38 33.76 -9.04
C GLY A 103 7.53 32.71 -10.16
N LEU A 104 6.42 32.49 -10.88
CA LEU A 104 6.38 31.65 -12.08
C LEU A 104 6.15 32.54 -13.30
N PRO A 105 6.89 32.33 -14.41
CA PRO A 105 6.70 33.11 -15.63
C PRO A 105 5.35 32.85 -16.31
N PHE A 106 4.82 31.64 -16.13
CA PHE A 106 3.50 31.19 -16.58
C PHE A 106 3.08 29.93 -15.85
N GLY A 107 1.78 29.63 -15.87
CA GLY A 107 1.26 28.39 -15.28
C GLY A 107 -0.20 28.15 -15.65
N PHE A 108 -0.78 27.11 -15.11
CA PHE A 108 -2.21 26.84 -15.26
C PHE A 108 -2.77 26.11 -14.03
N PHE A 109 -4.03 26.43 -13.70
CA PHE A 109 -4.79 25.67 -12.72
C PHE A 109 -5.89 24.88 -13.45
N PRO A 110 -6.04 23.59 -13.21
CA PRO A 110 -7.18 22.82 -13.71
C PRO A 110 -8.43 23.19 -12.90
N ILE A 111 -9.53 23.54 -13.59
CA ILE A 111 -10.83 23.90 -13.00
C ILE A 111 -11.83 22.77 -13.21
N SER A 112 -11.41 21.56 -13.38
CA SER A 112 -12.31 20.45 -13.62
C SER A 112 -12.23 19.42 -12.51
N ASN A 113 -13.37 18.82 -12.18
CA ASN A 113 -13.46 17.70 -11.23
C ASN A 113 -12.77 16.41 -11.75
N THR A 114 -12.12 16.46 -12.92
CA THR A 114 -11.33 15.36 -13.47
C THR A 114 -9.88 15.48 -13.03
N ARG A 115 -9.26 14.37 -12.67
CA ARG A 115 -7.84 14.31 -12.34
C ARG A 115 -7.00 14.81 -13.53
N LYS A 116 -6.09 15.73 -13.29
CA LYS A 116 -5.17 16.27 -14.30
C LYS A 116 -3.76 16.31 -13.76
N SER A 117 -2.79 16.09 -14.66
CA SER A 117 -1.37 16.26 -14.33
C SER A 117 -1.07 17.74 -14.06
N GLY A 118 -0.17 18.00 -13.11
CA GLY A 118 0.22 19.36 -12.74
C GLY A 118 1.29 19.39 -11.67
N PHE A 119 1.80 20.58 -11.41
CA PHE A 119 2.75 20.83 -10.35
C PHE A 119 2.08 20.76 -8.97
N LEU A 120 2.75 20.16 -8.03
CA LEU A 120 2.40 20.17 -6.61
C LEU A 120 3.19 21.27 -5.94
N ILE A 121 2.46 22.16 -5.30
CA ILE A 121 3.05 23.30 -4.58
C ILE A 121 3.64 22.77 -3.29
N PRO A 122 4.92 23.08 -2.99
CA PRO A 122 5.55 22.62 -1.77
C PRO A 122 4.91 23.26 -0.52
N SER A 123 4.85 22.48 0.55
CA SER A 123 4.57 22.98 1.90
C SER A 123 5.85 23.50 2.54
N TYR A 124 5.72 24.51 3.39
CA TYR A 124 6.85 25.08 4.14
C TYR A 124 6.53 25.10 5.63
N GLY A 125 7.58 25.04 6.43
CA GLY A 125 7.45 25.05 7.88
C GLY A 125 8.81 24.90 8.56
N GLU A 126 8.78 24.62 9.85
CA GLU A 126 9.97 24.43 10.67
C GLU A 126 9.86 23.16 11.50
N GLU A 127 10.92 22.38 11.54
CA GLU A 127 11.11 21.26 12.43
C GLU A 127 12.29 21.51 13.37
N THR A 128 12.11 21.27 14.66
CA THR A 128 13.12 21.51 15.70
C THR A 128 14.46 20.82 15.41
N ILE A 129 14.43 19.65 14.75
CA ILE A 129 15.61 18.78 14.55
C ILE A 129 16.27 19.03 13.18
N LYS A 130 15.50 19.43 12.15
CA LYS A 130 15.98 19.56 10.76
C LYS A 130 15.96 21.01 10.25
N GLY A 131 15.43 21.95 11.05
CA GLY A 131 15.29 23.36 10.69
C GLY A 131 14.12 23.65 9.77
N PHE A 132 14.18 24.74 9.02
CA PHE A 132 13.15 25.09 8.03
C PHE A 132 13.14 24.12 6.90
N PHE A 133 11.93 23.81 6.42
CA PHE A 133 11.74 22.90 5.29
C PHE A 133 10.87 23.47 4.19
N LEU A 134 11.11 22.98 2.99
CA LEU A 134 10.25 23.09 1.83
C LEU A 134 10.05 21.66 1.30
N ARG A 135 8.88 21.05 1.51
CA ARG A 135 8.62 19.63 1.17
C ARG A 135 7.32 19.46 0.40
N ASP A 136 7.10 18.23 -0.10
CA ASP A 136 5.92 17.84 -0.90
C ASP A 136 5.80 18.56 -2.25
N GLY A 137 6.82 19.35 -2.64
CA GLY A 137 6.88 19.97 -3.95
C GLY A 137 7.22 18.96 -5.04
N GLY A 138 6.55 19.05 -6.21
CA GLY A 138 6.83 18.10 -7.26
C GLY A 138 5.87 18.15 -8.43
N TYR A 139 5.63 16.99 -9.03
CA TYR A 139 4.74 16.87 -10.17
C TYR A 139 3.84 15.64 -10.06
N TYR A 140 2.56 15.85 -10.32
CA TYR A 140 1.53 14.81 -10.36
C TYR A 140 1.20 14.45 -11.80
N PHE A 141 1.32 13.16 -12.13
CA PHE A 141 1.01 12.59 -13.44
C PHE A 141 -0.27 11.77 -13.35
N THR A 142 -1.19 12.00 -14.27
CA THR A 142 -2.35 11.14 -14.46
C THR A 142 -2.13 10.23 -15.67
N ILE A 143 -2.36 8.94 -15.50
CA ILE A 143 -2.28 7.93 -16.56
C ILE A 143 -3.70 7.46 -16.85
N LYS A 144 -4.42 8.24 -17.65
CA LYS A 144 -5.85 8.02 -17.94
C LYS A 144 -6.64 7.89 -16.61
N ASP A 145 -7.65 7.02 -16.61
CA ASP A 145 -8.46 6.75 -15.41
C ASP A 145 -7.95 5.58 -14.58
N TYR A 146 -6.81 5.01 -14.93
CA TYR A 146 -6.33 3.75 -14.35
C TYR A 146 -5.26 3.94 -13.29
N ALA A 147 -4.43 4.96 -13.41
CA ALA A 147 -3.33 5.18 -12.49
C ALA A 147 -2.98 6.67 -12.35
N ASP A 148 -2.35 6.99 -11.27
CA ASP A 148 -1.67 8.27 -11.04
C ASP A 148 -0.28 8.04 -10.44
N VAL A 149 0.61 9.00 -10.61
CA VAL A 149 1.95 9.01 -10.03
C VAL A 149 2.25 10.42 -9.56
N ALA A 150 2.58 10.58 -8.30
CA ALA A 150 3.15 11.81 -7.75
C ALA A 150 4.65 11.58 -7.51
N VAL A 151 5.46 12.49 -7.99
CA VAL A 151 6.89 12.54 -7.68
C VAL A 151 7.11 13.84 -6.93
N THR A 152 7.49 13.72 -5.66
CA THR A 152 7.68 14.85 -4.75
C THR A 152 9.07 14.83 -4.13
N GLY A 153 9.48 15.94 -3.58
CA GLY A 153 10.74 16.04 -2.85
C GLY A 153 10.69 17.14 -1.80
N GLY A 154 11.66 17.10 -0.92
CA GLY A 154 11.79 18.07 0.16
C GLY A 154 13.24 18.34 0.50
N PHE A 155 13.49 19.57 0.97
CA PHE A 155 14.79 20.04 1.42
C PHE A 155 14.66 20.71 2.78
N TYR A 156 15.64 20.53 3.62
CA TYR A 156 15.72 21.07 4.96
C TYR A 156 16.98 21.90 5.12
N THR A 157 16.92 22.99 5.86
CA THR A 157 18.06 23.93 6.00
C THR A 157 19.30 23.34 6.63
N MET A 158 19.15 22.29 7.46
CA MET A 158 20.30 21.57 8.05
C MET A 158 20.90 20.51 7.11
N GLY A 159 20.50 20.47 5.84
CA GLY A 159 21.08 19.62 4.80
C GLY A 159 20.40 18.26 4.59
N SER A 160 19.35 17.95 5.34
CA SER A 160 18.49 16.81 5.07
C SER A 160 17.70 17.02 3.78
N TRP A 161 17.36 15.92 3.08
CA TRP A 161 16.48 15.97 1.93
C TRP A 161 15.71 14.65 1.77
N GLU A 162 14.57 14.71 1.08
CA GLU A 162 13.73 13.57 0.79
C GLU A 162 13.24 13.58 -0.66
N ALA A 163 12.96 12.39 -1.17
CA ALA A 163 12.36 12.19 -2.49
C ALA A 163 11.33 11.06 -2.39
N ASP A 164 10.15 11.32 -2.91
CA ASP A 164 9.01 10.42 -2.80
C ASP A 164 8.41 10.14 -4.17
N VAL A 165 7.99 8.90 -4.37
CA VAL A 165 7.21 8.48 -5.53
C VAL A 165 6.00 7.73 -5.00
N ALA A 166 4.82 8.32 -5.15
CA ALA A 166 3.55 7.71 -4.76
C ALA A 166 2.70 7.43 -6.00
N SER A 167 2.18 6.23 -6.11
CA SER A 167 1.33 5.79 -7.22
C SER A 167 0.10 5.07 -6.72
N ARG A 168 -1.05 5.38 -7.29
CA ARG A 168 -2.30 4.65 -7.07
C ARG A 168 -2.81 4.14 -8.41
N TYR A 169 -3.27 2.91 -8.41
CA TYR A 169 -3.81 2.31 -9.62
C TYR A 169 -5.10 1.53 -9.31
N VAL A 170 -6.04 1.61 -10.24
CA VAL A 170 -7.31 0.90 -10.15
C VAL A 170 -7.78 0.48 -11.54
N LYS A 171 -8.17 -0.78 -11.66
CA LYS A 171 -8.91 -1.28 -12.81
C LYS A 171 -10.20 -1.90 -12.31
N ARG A 172 -11.32 -1.19 -12.56
CA ARG A 172 -12.64 -1.60 -12.07
C ARG A 172 -12.90 -3.08 -12.35
N TYR A 173 -13.44 -3.80 -11.36
CA TYR A 173 -13.76 -5.23 -11.39
C TYR A 173 -12.57 -6.16 -11.60
N LYS A 174 -11.31 -5.68 -11.49
CA LYS A 174 -10.11 -6.49 -11.65
C LYS A 174 -9.17 -6.38 -10.47
N TYR A 175 -8.63 -5.20 -10.19
CA TYR A 175 -7.70 -4.96 -9.10
C TYR A 175 -7.58 -3.48 -8.75
N ARG A 176 -7.07 -3.23 -7.57
CA ARG A 176 -6.67 -1.92 -7.05
C ARG A 176 -5.40 -2.03 -6.24
N GLY A 177 -4.67 -0.94 -6.15
CA GLY A 177 -3.48 -0.90 -5.31
C GLY A 177 -2.85 0.47 -5.23
N SER A 178 -1.85 0.58 -4.36
CA SER A 178 -0.95 1.72 -4.24
C SER A 178 0.48 1.22 -4.12
N PHE A 179 1.41 2.04 -4.57
CA PHE A 179 2.84 1.79 -4.48
C PHE A 179 3.53 3.10 -4.13
N ASP A 180 4.27 3.11 -3.03
CA ASP A 180 4.96 4.30 -2.56
C ASP A 180 6.41 3.95 -2.25
N ILE A 181 7.34 4.78 -2.71
CA ILE A 181 8.76 4.75 -2.35
C ILE A 181 9.11 6.09 -1.76
N ASN A 182 9.67 6.06 -0.58
CA ASN A 182 10.27 7.22 0.07
C ASN A 182 11.78 6.95 0.23
N PHE A 183 12.58 7.93 -0.10
CA PHE A 183 14.01 7.94 0.16
C PHE A 183 14.37 9.24 0.87
N SER A 184 15.12 9.16 1.98
CA SER A 184 15.59 10.33 2.69
C SER A 184 17.08 10.22 3.04
N LYS A 185 17.72 11.37 3.07
CA LYS A 185 19.01 11.56 3.71
C LYS A 185 18.79 12.46 4.93
N ASP A 186 18.97 11.88 6.11
CA ASP A 186 18.71 12.55 7.38
C ASP A 186 20.02 12.99 7.99
N ILE A 187 20.19 14.31 8.16
CA ILE A 187 21.32 14.96 8.84
C ILE A 187 20.76 15.66 10.07
N ILE A 188 21.22 15.27 11.24
CA ILE A 188 20.75 15.78 12.54
C ILE A 188 21.98 16.12 13.37
N GLY A 189 21.97 17.26 14.05
CA GLY A 189 23.11 17.77 14.83
C GLY A 189 24.22 18.36 13.97
N GLU A 190 25.26 18.88 14.61
CA GLU A 190 26.41 19.47 13.95
C GLU A 190 27.55 18.46 13.79
N LYS A 191 28.29 18.57 12.68
CA LYS A 191 29.41 17.66 12.40
C LYS A 191 30.50 17.83 13.46
N GLY A 192 30.71 16.80 14.24
CA GLY A 192 31.68 16.76 15.34
C GLY A 192 31.03 16.53 16.70
N ASP A 193 29.73 16.68 16.81
CA ASP A 193 29.00 16.42 18.04
C ASP A 193 28.72 14.92 18.21
N ALA A 194 28.55 14.50 19.47
CA ALA A 194 28.30 13.09 19.80
C ALA A 194 26.95 12.57 19.28
N ASP A 195 26.00 13.43 19.04
CA ASP A 195 24.67 13.15 18.55
C ASP A 195 24.49 13.40 17.03
N TYR A 196 25.61 13.69 16.32
CA TYR A 196 25.57 13.86 14.86
C TYR A 196 25.13 12.60 14.15
N ILE A 197 24.09 12.72 13.36
CA ILE A 197 23.51 11.64 12.54
C ILE A 197 23.56 12.05 11.07
N ASN A 198 24.09 11.15 10.24
CA ASN A 198 24.04 11.27 8.79
C ASN A 198 23.73 9.89 8.22
N LYS A 199 22.47 9.66 7.91
CA LYS A 199 21.97 8.36 7.45
C LYS A 199 21.07 8.49 6.26
N ASN A 200 21.15 7.49 5.38
CA ASN A 200 20.20 7.29 4.31
C ASN A 200 19.13 6.31 4.79
N ASN A 201 17.89 6.70 4.64
CA ASN A 201 16.74 5.87 4.97
C ASN A 201 15.87 5.69 3.73
N PHE A 202 15.19 4.57 3.65
CA PHE A 202 14.19 4.35 2.62
C PHE A 202 13.01 3.53 3.18
N ARG A 203 11.87 3.71 2.53
CA ARG A 203 10.67 2.91 2.78
C ARG A 203 10.02 2.58 1.45
N VAL A 204 9.58 1.35 1.32
CA VAL A 204 8.76 0.88 0.19
C VAL A 204 7.47 0.32 0.75
N THR A 205 6.35 0.87 0.31
CA THR A 205 5.04 0.31 0.61
C THR A 205 4.34 -0.09 -0.69
N TRP A 206 3.71 -1.25 -0.67
CA TRP A 206 2.92 -1.73 -1.78
C TRP A 206 1.68 -2.44 -1.28
N SER A 207 0.54 -1.93 -1.67
CA SER A 207 -0.76 -2.55 -1.42
C SER A 207 -1.37 -2.97 -2.75
N HIS A 208 -1.74 -4.23 -2.87
CA HIS A 208 -2.45 -4.75 -4.03
C HIS A 208 -3.57 -5.67 -3.61
N GLN A 209 -4.74 -5.48 -4.18
CA GLN A 209 -5.88 -6.35 -3.97
C GLN A 209 -6.57 -6.67 -5.29
N GLN A 210 -6.60 -7.94 -5.62
CA GLN A 210 -7.38 -8.45 -6.73
C GLN A 210 -8.86 -8.56 -6.35
N ASP A 211 -9.75 -8.19 -7.27
CA ASP A 211 -11.20 -8.39 -7.10
C ASP A 211 -11.52 -9.90 -7.29
N ALA A 212 -12.27 -10.46 -6.34
CA ALA A 212 -12.66 -11.88 -6.38
C ALA A 212 -13.46 -12.24 -7.64
N LYS A 213 -14.20 -11.28 -8.23
CA LYS A 213 -14.97 -11.49 -9.46
C LYS A 213 -14.12 -11.58 -10.70
N PHE A 214 -12.89 -11.05 -10.68
CA PHE A 214 -12.00 -11.06 -11.84
C PHE A 214 -11.53 -12.46 -12.22
N ARG A 215 -11.15 -13.25 -11.21
CA ARG A 215 -10.74 -14.66 -11.37
C ARG A 215 -11.23 -15.44 -10.14
N PRO A 216 -12.42 -16.04 -10.19
CA PRO A 216 -13.02 -16.69 -9.01
C PRO A 216 -12.16 -17.80 -8.40
N ASN A 217 -11.33 -18.45 -9.23
CA ASN A 217 -10.46 -19.55 -8.78
C ASN A 217 -9.05 -19.10 -8.39
N SER A 218 -8.74 -17.79 -8.44
CA SER A 218 -7.40 -17.29 -8.17
C SER A 218 -7.49 -15.96 -7.41
N THR A 219 -6.74 -15.84 -6.34
CA THR A 219 -6.63 -14.60 -5.58
C THR A 219 -5.16 -14.17 -5.48
N PHE A 220 -4.93 -12.89 -5.63
CA PHE A 220 -3.64 -12.27 -5.39
C PHE A 220 -3.82 -11.03 -4.51
N SER A 221 -3.04 -10.96 -3.44
CA SER A 221 -2.98 -9.80 -2.56
C SER A 221 -1.56 -9.55 -2.10
N ALA A 222 -1.23 -8.28 -1.92
CA ALA A 222 0.04 -7.86 -1.38
C ALA A 222 -0.18 -6.70 -0.40
N SER A 223 0.53 -6.76 0.71
CA SER A 223 0.64 -5.70 1.70
C SER A 223 2.10 -5.66 2.13
N VAL A 224 2.90 -4.85 1.44
CA VAL A 224 4.34 -4.71 1.67
C VAL A 224 4.58 -3.41 2.41
N ASN A 225 5.33 -3.49 3.49
CA ASN A 225 5.89 -2.36 4.21
C ASN A 225 7.31 -2.75 4.61
N PHE A 226 8.27 -2.25 3.85
CA PHE A 226 9.68 -2.53 4.03
C PHE A 226 10.45 -1.22 4.15
N SER A 227 11.23 -1.07 5.22
CA SER A 227 11.97 0.16 5.49
C SER A 227 13.30 -0.15 6.17
N THR A 228 14.23 0.78 6.09
CA THR A 228 15.42 0.77 6.97
C THR A 228 14.99 0.97 8.42
N SER A 229 15.72 0.38 9.37
CA SER A 229 15.43 0.51 10.81
C SER A 229 15.45 1.96 11.29
N GLY A 230 16.20 2.83 10.61
CA GLY A 230 16.26 4.26 10.91
C GLY A 230 15.08 5.08 10.41
N TYR A 231 14.32 4.56 9.45
CA TYR A 231 13.26 5.33 8.80
C TYR A 231 12.23 5.87 9.80
N ASN A 232 11.64 5.00 10.60
CA ASN A 232 10.61 5.40 11.56
C ASN A 232 11.14 6.38 12.61
N LYS A 233 12.41 6.33 12.92
CA LYS A 233 13.03 7.19 13.93
C LYS A 233 13.43 8.58 13.41
N TYR A 234 13.86 8.68 12.15
CA TYR A 234 14.49 9.89 11.62
C TYR A 234 13.73 10.52 10.44
N ALA A 235 12.97 9.73 9.70
CA ALA A 235 12.29 10.16 8.47
C ALA A 235 10.76 10.16 8.59
N ALA A 236 10.17 9.52 9.62
CA ALA A 236 8.72 9.45 9.77
C ALA A 236 8.10 10.83 9.96
N GLN A 237 7.09 11.15 9.13
CA GLN A 237 6.37 12.42 9.17
C GLN A 237 5.11 12.35 10.07
N ASN A 238 4.77 11.18 10.57
CA ASN A 238 3.62 11.00 11.45
C ASN A 238 3.97 10.24 12.74
N MET A 239 3.21 10.52 13.80
CA MET A 239 3.45 9.96 15.13
C MET A 239 3.28 8.44 15.18
N ASN A 240 2.37 7.86 14.40
CA ASN A 240 2.14 6.42 14.40
C ASN A 240 3.35 5.65 13.87
N ASP A 241 3.95 6.13 12.78
CA ASP A 241 5.17 5.53 12.22
C ASP A 241 6.35 5.72 13.17
N TYR A 242 6.49 6.89 13.79
CA TYR A 242 7.54 7.17 14.77
C TYR A 242 7.48 6.23 15.99
N LEU A 243 6.29 5.92 16.48
CA LEU A 243 6.08 5.01 17.61
C LEU A 243 6.14 3.52 17.21
N SER A 244 6.07 3.21 15.93
CA SER A 244 6.10 1.83 15.45
C SER A 244 7.51 1.28 15.43
N SER A 245 7.74 0.19 16.18
CA SER A 245 9.00 -0.55 16.18
C SER A 245 8.96 -1.79 15.27
N GLN A 246 7.81 -2.14 14.69
CA GLN A 246 7.67 -3.31 13.86
C GLN A 246 7.04 -2.97 12.51
N THR A 247 7.62 -3.52 11.45
CA THR A 247 7.07 -3.49 10.11
C THR A 247 6.82 -4.91 9.61
N ASN A 248 5.66 -5.12 8.98
CA ASN A 248 5.26 -6.42 8.49
C ASN A 248 4.87 -6.32 7.02
N SER A 249 5.24 -7.34 6.25
CA SER A 249 4.86 -7.46 4.85
C SER A 249 4.33 -8.85 4.58
N SER A 250 3.31 -8.94 3.73
CA SER A 250 2.77 -10.20 3.24
C SER A 250 2.39 -10.10 1.78
N ILE A 251 2.77 -11.12 1.01
CA ILE A 251 2.30 -11.29 -0.37
C ILE A 251 1.71 -12.69 -0.43
N SER A 252 0.47 -12.81 -0.90
CA SER A 252 -0.21 -14.08 -1.01
C SER A 252 -0.81 -14.27 -2.39
N TYR A 253 -0.64 -15.47 -2.90
CA TYR A 253 -1.28 -15.97 -4.11
C TYR A 253 -1.95 -17.29 -3.82
N SER A 254 -3.18 -17.47 -4.26
CA SER A 254 -3.84 -18.78 -4.23
C SER A 254 -4.54 -19.07 -5.55
N HIS A 255 -4.54 -20.35 -5.90
CA HIS A 255 -5.28 -20.84 -7.05
C HIS A 255 -5.93 -22.18 -6.70
N THR A 256 -7.19 -22.33 -7.06
CA THR A 256 -7.97 -23.54 -6.80
C THR A 256 -8.46 -24.13 -8.12
N TRP A 257 -8.04 -25.35 -8.40
CA TRP A 257 -8.63 -26.21 -9.42
C TRP A 257 -9.76 -27.03 -8.78
N SER A 258 -10.40 -27.86 -9.55
CA SER A 258 -11.52 -28.69 -9.07
C SER A 258 -11.25 -29.42 -7.74
N LYS A 259 -10.09 -30.07 -7.60
CA LYS A 259 -9.72 -30.87 -6.41
C LYS A 259 -8.37 -30.50 -5.81
N VAL A 260 -7.67 -29.59 -6.41
CA VAL A 260 -6.32 -29.19 -5.98
C VAL A 260 -6.32 -27.70 -5.71
N SER A 261 -5.75 -27.27 -4.60
CA SER A 261 -5.48 -25.86 -4.31
C SER A 261 -4.01 -25.66 -4.02
N LEU A 262 -3.47 -24.61 -4.60
CA LEU A 262 -2.11 -24.12 -4.38
C LEU A 262 -2.20 -22.76 -3.70
N SER A 263 -1.47 -22.57 -2.61
CA SER A 263 -1.24 -21.26 -2.01
C SER A 263 0.25 -20.99 -1.85
N MET A 264 0.66 -19.77 -2.14
CA MET A 264 2.03 -19.29 -2.00
C MET A 264 2.00 -18.02 -1.15
N ASN A 265 2.82 -17.98 -0.11
CA ASN A 265 2.92 -16.85 0.77
C ASN A 265 4.37 -16.42 0.94
N LEU A 266 4.56 -15.11 0.96
CA LEU A 266 5.78 -14.45 1.41
C LEU A 266 5.42 -13.64 2.65
N GLN A 267 6.22 -13.76 3.68
CA GLN A 267 6.08 -12.96 4.90
C GLN A 267 7.43 -12.35 5.28
N HIS A 268 7.39 -11.10 5.65
CA HIS A 268 8.51 -10.34 6.19
C HIS A 268 8.06 -9.67 7.48
N SER A 269 8.86 -9.76 8.50
CA SER A 269 8.69 -9.03 9.76
C SER A 269 10.06 -8.46 10.18
N GLN A 270 10.08 -7.18 10.48
CA GLN A 270 11.28 -6.46 10.88
C GLN A 270 11.03 -5.69 12.17
N ASN A 271 11.98 -5.77 13.10
CA ASN A 271 11.98 -4.95 14.31
C ASN A 271 13.08 -3.88 14.18
N SER A 272 12.67 -2.61 14.21
CA SER A 272 13.57 -1.47 14.05
C SER A 272 14.46 -1.19 15.27
N GLN A 273 14.11 -1.69 16.46
CA GLN A 273 14.88 -1.45 17.68
C GLN A 273 16.20 -2.25 17.69
N ASP A 274 16.12 -3.52 17.31
CA ASP A 274 17.28 -4.42 17.29
C ASP A 274 17.74 -4.77 15.87
N SER A 275 17.10 -4.18 14.84
CA SER A 275 17.35 -4.39 13.41
C SER A 275 17.26 -5.87 13.01
N SER A 276 16.42 -6.66 13.69
CA SER A 276 16.18 -8.05 13.33
C SER A 276 15.14 -8.15 12.22
N VAL A 277 15.38 -9.07 11.29
CA VAL A 277 14.52 -9.34 10.16
C VAL A 277 14.20 -10.83 10.10
N GLN A 278 12.93 -11.16 10.02
CA GLN A 278 12.44 -12.51 9.79
C GLN A 278 11.78 -12.58 8.41
N LEU A 279 12.25 -13.49 7.59
CA LEU A 279 11.70 -13.75 6.26
C LEU A 279 11.21 -15.19 6.16
N SER A 280 9.99 -15.39 5.67
CA SER A 280 9.47 -16.69 5.22
C SER A 280 9.15 -16.58 3.74
N PHE A 281 10.00 -17.21 2.90
CA PHE A 281 9.87 -17.10 1.45
C PHE A 281 10.61 -18.22 0.70
N PRO A 282 9.92 -18.90 -0.21
CA PRO A 282 8.48 -19.03 -0.29
C PRO A 282 7.93 -20.00 0.76
N ASN A 283 6.68 -19.79 1.15
CA ASN A 283 5.88 -20.79 1.83
C ASN A 283 4.81 -21.26 0.86
N ILE A 284 4.88 -22.51 0.42
CA ILE A 284 4.00 -23.09 -0.61
C ILE A 284 3.20 -24.22 0.00
N VAL A 285 1.88 -24.15 -0.11
CA VAL A 285 0.98 -25.21 0.35
C VAL A 285 0.20 -25.74 -0.85
N LEU A 286 0.34 -27.03 -1.09
CA LEU A 286 -0.43 -27.79 -2.08
C LEU A 286 -1.41 -28.71 -1.36
N ASN A 287 -2.71 -28.46 -1.52
CA ASN A 287 -3.75 -29.32 -0.98
C ASN A 287 -4.46 -30.07 -2.10
N VAL A 288 -4.56 -31.38 -1.96
CA VAL A 288 -5.46 -32.21 -2.75
C VAL A 288 -6.66 -32.54 -1.87
N SER A 289 -7.83 -32.06 -2.29
CA SER A 289 -9.09 -32.31 -1.59
C SER A 289 -9.37 -33.82 -1.48
N ARG A 290 -10.21 -34.17 -0.53
CA ARG A 290 -10.61 -35.56 -0.27
C ARG A 290 -11.01 -36.27 -1.55
N ILE A 291 -10.35 -37.39 -1.82
CA ILE A 291 -10.66 -38.31 -2.90
C ILE A 291 -11.01 -39.69 -2.33
N ASN A 292 -11.91 -40.40 -2.97
CA ASN A 292 -12.29 -41.74 -2.62
C ASN A 292 -11.81 -42.68 -3.76
N PRO A 293 -10.57 -43.19 -3.69
CA PRO A 293 -9.94 -43.89 -4.82
C PRO A 293 -10.64 -45.19 -5.20
N PHE A 294 -11.34 -45.79 -4.24
CA PHE A 294 -12.04 -47.07 -4.45
C PHE A 294 -13.54 -46.92 -4.73
N GLN A 295 -14.03 -45.68 -4.89
CA GLN A 295 -15.42 -45.43 -5.19
C GLN A 295 -15.75 -45.80 -6.65
N ARG A 296 -16.80 -46.58 -6.82
CA ARG A 296 -17.34 -46.92 -8.15
C ARG A 296 -17.84 -45.68 -8.88
N LYS A 297 -17.61 -45.59 -10.19
CA LYS A 297 -18.08 -44.45 -11.01
C LYS A 297 -19.60 -44.34 -11.04
N ASN A 298 -20.30 -45.48 -11.07
CA ASN A 298 -21.77 -45.58 -11.08
C ASN A 298 -22.22 -46.48 -9.92
N PRO A 299 -22.37 -45.95 -8.70
CA PRO A 299 -22.75 -46.75 -7.55
C PRO A 299 -24.22 -47.18 -7.64
N VAL A 300 -24.44 -48.49 -7.74
CA VAL A 300 -25.75 -49.10 -7.62
C VAL A 300 -25.85 -49.76 -6.25
N GLY A 301 -26.88 -49.46 -5.47
CA GLY A 301 -27.09 -49.98 -4.13
C GLY A 301 -26.26 -49.30 -3.03
N LYS A 302 -26.12 -49.96 -1.88
CA LYS A 302 -25.39 -49.40 -0.72
C LYS A 302 -23.89 -49.39 -1.00
N GLN A 303 -23.23 -48.28 -0.61
CA GLN A 303 -21.78 -48.18 -0.66
C GLN A 303 -21.13 -49.21 0.26
N ARG A 304 -20.11 -49.88 -0.27
CA ARG A 304 -19.29 -50.83 0.49
C ARG A 304 -18.31 -50.09 1.40
N TRP A 305 -17.82 -50.65 2.46
CA TRP A 305 -16.94 -50.04 3.43
C TRP A 305 -15.65 -49.48 2.81
N TYR A 306 -15.06 -50.19 1.84
CA TYR A 306 -13.84 -49.73 1.15
C TYR A 306 -14.08 -48.58 0.18
N GLU A 307 -15.28 -48.39 -0.35
CA GLU A 307 -15.65 -47.24 -1.18
C GLU A 307 -15.68 -45.91 -0.37
N LYS A 308 -15.78 -46.03 0.93
CA LYS A 308 -15.74 -44.91 1.86
C LYS A 308 -14.32 -44.54 2.30
N ILE A 309 -13.32 -45.33 1.91
CA ILE A 309 -11.92 -44.97 2.15
C ILE A 309 -11.63 -43.68 1.40
N SER A 310 -11.21 -42.71 2.13
CA SER A 310 -10.87 -41.38 1.62
C SER A 310 -9.43 -41.02 1.95
N LEU A 311 -8.81 -40.39 1.03
CA LEU A 311 -7.43 -39.92 1.08
C LEU A 311 -7.41 -38.43 0.78
N GLN A 312 -6.62 -37.69 1.54
CA GLN A 312 -6.32 -36.28 1.31
C GLN A 312 -4.80 -36.12 1.30
N TYR A 313 -4.28 -35.16 0.60
CA TYR A 313 -2.86 -34.85 0.62
C TYR A 313 -2.66 -33.36 0.89
N THR A 314 -1.73 -33.05 1.79
CA THR A 314 -1.23 -31.68 2.02
C THR A 314 0.28 -31.72 1.96
N GLY A 315 0.85 -31.00 1.00
CA GLY A 315 2.29 -30.76 0.88
C GLY A 315 2.59 -29.31 1.25
N THR A 316 3.50 -29.08 2.19
CA THR A 316 3.92 -27.73 2.59
C THR A 316 5.42 -27.61 2.41
N PHE A 317 5.87 -26.76 1.49
CA PHE A 317 7.25 -26.31 1.40
C PHE A 317 7.37 -25.03 2.22
N GLY A 318 8.25 -25.03 3.18
CA GLY A 318 8.60 -23.85 3.99
C GLY A 318 10.06 -23.48 3.84
N ASN A 319 10.34 -22.20 3.73
CA ASN A 319 11.69 -21.65 3.76
C ASN A 319 11.68 -20.40 4.62
N SER A 320 12.55 -20.33 5.62
CA SER A 320 12.60 -19.21 6.56
C SER A 320 14.02 -18.88 6.99
N VAL A 321 14.25 -17.60 7.28
CA VAL A 321 15.50 -17.10 7.81
C VAL A 321 15.25 -15.99 8.82
N SER A 322 16.05 -15.96 9.87
CA SER A 322 16.16 -14.84 10.82
C SER A 322 17.56 -14.25 10.70
N THR A 323 17.63 -12.95 10.42
CA THR A 323 18.90 -12.25 10.17
C THR A 323 18.84 -10.82 10.69
N LYS A 324 19.94 -10.09 10.58
CA LYS A 324 19.96 -8.63 10.83
C LYS A 324 19.86 -7.87 9.50
N GLU A 325 19.33 -6.64 9.54
CA GLU A 325 19.16 -5.78 8.35
C GLU A 325 20.45 -5.66 7.53
N LYS A 326 21.59 -5.49 8.18
CA LYS A 326 22.91 -5.39 7.51
C LYS A 326 23.34 -6.63 6.74
N ASP A 327 22.81 -7.78 7.11
CA ASP A 327 23.13 -9.08 6.51
C ASP A 327 22.09 -9.49 5.42
N LEU A 328 21.08 -8.63 5.16
CA LEU A 328 20.07 -8.87 4.11
C LEU A 328 20.73 -9.02 2.73
N PHE A 329 20.29 -10.01 1.98
CA PHE A 329 20.78 -10.35 0.64
C PHE A 329 22.28 -10.70 0.56
N THR A 330 22.92 -10.96 1.70
CA THR A 330 24.30 -11.45 1.75
C THR A 330 24.36 -12.98 1.76
N GLU A 331 25.54 -13.53 1.48
CA GLU A 331 25.79 -14.98 1.55
C GLU A 331 25.45 -15.57 2.93
N LYS A 332 25.68 -14.80 4.00
CA LYS A 332 25.35 -15.18 5.38
C LYS A 332 23.85 -15.42 5.56
N MET A 333 23.00 -14.56 4.98
CA MET A 333 21.56 -14.77 5.01
C MET A 333 21.16 -16.05 4.28
N PHE A 334 21.69 -16.28 3.07
CA PHE A 334 21.36 -17.47 2.28
C PHE A 334 21.82 -18.76 2.94
N LYS A 335 22.99 -18.77 3.58
CA LYS A 335 23.48 -19.91 4.37
C LYS A 335 22.62 -20.16 5.63
N GLY A 336 22.03 -19.12 6.20
CA GLY A 336 21.13 -19.23 7.36
C GLY A 336 19.70 -19.65 7.02
N MET A 337 19.34 -19.81 5.73
CA MET A 337 18.00 -20.24 5.33
C MET A 337 17.73 -21.67 5.73
N ARG A 338 16.57 -21.90 6.36
CA ARG A 338 16.07 -23.21 6.77
C ARG A 338 14.90 -23.59 5.88
N SER A 339 15.09 -24.60 5.06
CA SER A 339 14.07 -25.07 4.12
C SER A 339 13.73 -26.55 4.34
N GLY A 340 12.47 -26.87 4.07
CA GLY A 340 11.98 -28.23 4.19
C GLY A 340 10.61 -28.41 3.54
N ILE A 341 10.25 -29.67 3.32
CA ILE A 341 8.94 -30.06 2.81
C ILE A 341 8.26 -30.96 3.85
N ASN A 342 7.02 -30.67 4.18
CA ASN A 342 6.19 -31.51 5.01
C ASN A 342 5.07 -32.10 4.15
N HIS A 343 4.99 -33.41 4.10
CA HIS A 343 3.93 -34.17 3.44
C HIS A 343 3.00 -34.74 4.52
N GLN A 344 1.71 -34.54 4.36
CA GLN A 344 0.71 -35.08 5.27
C GLN A 344 -0.40 -35.77 4.47
N ILE A 345 -0.63 -37.05 4.81
CA ILE A 345 -1.57 -37.94 4.10
C ILE A 345 -2.49 -38.58 5.12
N PRO A 346 -3.62 -37.93 5.49
CA PRO A 346 -4.67 -38.60 6.27
C PRO A 346 -5.49 -39.53 5.40
N ILE A 347 -5.65 -40.75 5.89
CA ILE A 347 -6.48 -41.80 5.29
C ILE A 347 -7.57 -42.12 6.30
N GLN A 348 -8.81 -42.05 5.88
CA GLN A 348 -9.98 -42.24 6.77
C GLN A 348 -11.05 -43.08 6.11
N THR A 349 -11.73 -43.88 6.90
CA THR A 349 -12.95 -44.55 6.45
C THR A 349 -13.99 -44.58 7.59
N SER A 350 -15.23 -44.87 7.26
CA SER A 350 -16.30 -45.01 8.25
C SER A 350 -17.22 -46.15 7.85
N PHE A 351 -17.57 -46.99 8.81
CA PHE A 351 -18.55 -48.06 8.62
C PHE A 351 -19.34 -48.32 9.89
N ASN A 352 -20.56 -48.81 9.71
CA ASN A 352 -21.44 -49.12 10.84
C ASN A 352 -21.32 -50.61 11.16
N LEU A 353 -20.92 -50.90 12.39
CA LEU A 353 -20.97 -52.23 12.96
C LEU A 353 -22.33 -52.46 13.65
N LEU A 354 -22.93 -53.61 13.40
CA LEU A 354 -24.23 -53.98 14.01
C LEU A 354 -25.33 -52.91 13.84
N LYS A 355 -25.26 -52.08 12.80
CA LYS A 355 -26.16 -50.94 12.49
C LYS A 355 -26.16 -49.77 13.51
N TYR A 356 -25.64 -49.94 14.70
CA TYR A 356 -25.76 -48.99 15.81
C TYR A 356 -24.41 -48.36 16.17
N ILE A 357 -23.29 -49.00 15.90
CA ILE A 357 -21.96 -48.52 16.25
C ILE A 357 -21.28 -48.01 14.99
N ASN A 358 -20.96 -46.72 14.94
CA ASN A 358 -20.19 -46.13 13.87
C ASN A 358 -18.69 -46.21 14.22
N ILE A 359 -17.92 -46.94 13.42
CA ILE A 359 -16.48 -47.11 13.60
C ILE A 359 -15.78 -46.27 12.55
N ASN A 360 -14.83 -45.38 13.00
CA ASN A 360 -14.09 -44.50 12.17
C ASN A 360 -12.58 -44.73 12.38
N PRO A 361 -11.97 -45.68 11.68
CA PRO A 361 -10.52 -45.82 11.67
C PRO A 361 -9.89 -44.72 10.82
N SER A 362 -8.76 -44.18 11.32
CA SER A 362 -7.94 -43.20 10.60
C SER A 362 -6.47 -43.51 10.75
N ILE A 363 -5.74 -43.29 9.69
CA ILE A 363 -4.26 -43.37 9.63
C ILE A 363 -3.78 -41.99 9.17
N ASN A 364 -2.88 -41.41 9.90
CA ASN A 364 -2.24 -40.16 9.48
C ASN A 364 -0.76 -40.48 9.23
N TYR A 365 -0.33 -40.37 7.98
CA TYR A 365 1.06 -40.49 7.58
C TYR A 365 1.63 -39.11 7.37
N GLN A 366 2.80 -38.83 7.96
CA GLN A 366 3.53 -37.58 7.83
C GLN A 366 4.98 -37.91 7.47
N GLU A 367 5.49 -37.18 6.48
CA GLU A 367 6.87 -37.26 6.05
C GLU A 367 7.46 -35.87 5.91
N ARG A 368 8.66 -35.68 6.37
CA ARG A 368 9.37 -34.39 6.33
C ARG A 368 10.70 -34.57 5.65
N TRP A 369 10.97 -33.69 4.69
CA TRP A 369 12.23 -33.62 3.96
C TRP A 369 12.95 -32.34 4.37
N TYR A 370 14.18 -32.47 4.80
CA TYR A 370 15.06 -31.37 5.14
C TYR A 370 16.24 -31.36 4.19
N PHE A 371 16.73 -30.17 3.83
CA PHE A 371 17.85 -30.01 2.90
C PHE A 371 19.14 -29.64 3.62
N GLN A 372 19.10 -29.60 4.94
CA GLN A 372 20.25 -29.37 5.80
C GLN A 372 20.05 -30.04 7.15
N LYS A 373 21.17 -30.38 7.81
CA LYS A 373 21.26 -30.84 9.17
C LYS A 373 22.14 -29.86 9.96
N ILE A 374 21.68 -29.44 11.14
CA ILE A 374 22.42 -28.55 12.02
C ILE A 374 22.91 -29.39 13.19
N GLU A 375 24.22 -29.43 13.40
CA GLU A 375 24.84 -30.04 14.56
C GLU A 375 24.97 -28.98 15.63
N LYS A 376 24.64 -29.38 16.86
CA LYS A 376 24.67 -28.48 18.04
C LYS A 376 25.65 -29.01 19.07
N GLU A 377 26.47 -28.12 19.55
CA GLU A 377 27.42 -28.41 20.64
C GLU A 377 27.19 -27.47 21.84
N TRP A 378 27.53 -27.96 22.98
CA TRP A 378 27.52 -27.16 24.20
C TRP A 378 28.78 -26.31 24.27
N ASP A 379 28.63 -24.98 24.24
CA ASP A 379 29.75 -24.06 24.52
C ASP A 379 29.87 -23.82 26.03
N PRO A 380 30.95 -24.34 26.67
CA PRO A 380 31.14 -24.19 28.10
C PRO A 380 31.49 -22.77 28.55
N VAL A 381 31.99 -21.93 27.63
CA VAL A 381 32.32 -20.52 27.88
C VAL A 381 31.06 -19.65 27.84
N ALA A 382 30.27 -19.79 26.79
CA ALA A 382 29.01 -19.06 26.63
C ALA A 382 27.85 -19.67 27.45
N LYS A 383 28.06 -20.87 28.05
CA LYS A 383 27.06 -21.64 28.80
C LYS A 383 25.73 -21.82 28.06
N GLN A 384 25.79 -22.02 26.75
CA GLN A 384 24.63 -22.21 25.89
C GLN A 384 24.93 -23.22 24.79
N VAL A 385 23.87 -23.76 24.20
CA VAL A 385 23.97 -24.61 23.00
C VAL A 385 24.14 -23.72 21.78
N VAL A 386 25.21 -23.92 21.02
CA VAL A 386 25.53 -23.23 19.79
C VAL A 386 25.44 -24.14 18.59
N ASP A 387 25.12 -23.59 17.43
CA ASP A 387 25.15 -24.33 16.16
C ASP A 387 26.64 -24.48 15.75
N SER A 388 27.16 -25.72 15.77
CA SER A 388 28.59 -26.01 15.51
C SER A 388 28.87 -26.18 14.02
N ASP A 389 28.00 -26.89 13.30
CA ASP A 389 28.16 -27.14 11.87
C ASP A 389 26.81 -27.28 11.18
N THR A 390 26.78 -26.92 9.89
CA THR A 390 25.62 -27.09 9.02
C THR A 390 26.00 -27.91 7.81
N THR A 391 25.54 -29.16 7.77
CA THR A 391 25.78 -30.08 6.68
C THR A 391 24.61 -30.06 5.69
N TRP A 392 24.88 -29.73 4.42
CA TRP A 392 23.88 -29.73 3.34
C TRP A 392 23.70 -31.14 2.80
N GLY A 393 22.44 -31.57 2.66
CA GLY A 393 22.10 -32.90 2.18
C GLY A 393 20.60 -33.15 2.24
N PHE A 394 20.16 -34.30 1.77
CA PHE A 394 18.76 -34.72 1.84
C PHE A 394 18.54 -35.60 3.07
N TYR A 395 17.70 -35.13 3.99
CA TYR A 395 17.36 -35.82 5.22
C TYR A 395 15.86 -36.06 5.28
N ARG A 396 15.46 -37.29 5.47
CA ARG A 396 14.08 -37.73 5.50
C ARG A 396 13.69 -38.23 6.89
N LEU A 397 12.58 -37.76 7.39
CA LEU A 397 11.94 -38.25 8.62
C LEU A 397 10.47 -38.56 8.32
N TYR A 398 9.98 -39.64 8.88
CA TYR A 398 8.57 -39.98 8.75
C TYR A 398 8.01 -40.54 10.06
N ASN A 399 6.71 -40.33 10.24
CA ASN A 399 5.94 -40.89 11.35
C ASN A 399 4.53 -41.20 10.87
N TYR A 400 3.90 -42.13 11.55
CA TYR A 400 2.50 -42.45 11.33
C TYR A 400 1.79 -42.63 12.66
N SER A 401 0.51 -42.27 12.68
CA SER A 401 -0.38 -42.51 13.79
C SER A 401 -1.66 -43.15 13.32
N MET A 402 -2.15 -44.10 14.13
CA MET A 402 -3.40 -44.80 13.85
C MET A 402 -4.36 -44.54 14.99
N SER A 403 -5.61 -44.27 14.67
CA SER A 403 -6.68 -44.16 15.64
C SER A 403 -7.95 -44.82 15.16
N VAL A 404 -8.70 -45.37 16.10
CA VAL A 404 -10.02 -45.94 15.84
C VAL A 404 -10.99 -45.36 16.83
N SER A 405 -12.00 -44.66 16.34
CA SER A 405 -13.09 -44.18 17.18
C SER A 405 -14.36 -44.98 16.91
N ALA A 406 -15.06 -45.33 17.97
CA ALA A 406 -16.35 -45.96 17.91
C ALA A 406 -17.39 -45.07 18.60
N THR A 407 -18.46 -44.75 17.88
CA THR A 407 -19.54 -43.88 18.41
C THR A 407 -20.90 -44.56 18.26
N THR A 408 -21.73 -44.49 19.28
CA THR A 408 -23.12 -44.92 19.23
C THR A 408 -24.02 -43.87 19.81
N LYS A 409 -25.28 -43.88 19.41
CA LYS A 409 -26.33 -43.02 19.97
C LYS A 409 -27.34 -43.88 20.73
N ILE A 410 -27.50 -43.63 22.00
CA ILE A 410 -28.50 -44.28 22.84
C ILE A 410 -29.66 -43.31 23.01
N TYR A 411 -30.86 -43.76 22.67
CA TYR A 411 -32.10 -42.96 22.85
C TYR A 411 -32.89 -43.54 24.00
N GLY A 412 -33.33 -42.70 24.88
CA GLY A 412 -34.24 -43.04 25.97
C GLY A 412 -35.42 -42.07 26.01
N THR A 413 -36.64 -42.57 26.34
CA THR A 413 -37.81 -41.76 26.58
C THR A 413 -37.96 -41.60 28.08
N TYR A 414 -37.95 -40.38 28.59
CA TYR A 414 -38.35 -40.04 29.95
C TYR A 414 -39.83 -39.64 29.91
N LEU A 415 -40.65 -40.35 30.69
CA LEU A 415 -41.99 -39.91 31.03
C LEU A 415 -41.87 -39.13 32.35
N PHE A 416 -42.22 -37.86 32.33
CA PHE A 416 -42.38 -37.03 33.54
C PHE A 416 -43.76 -37.22 34.11
#